data_61ba407a99820075f1f2c1b7c2cad49d
#
_entry.id   61ba407a99820075f1f2c1b7c2cad49d
#
_cell.length_a   1.000
_cell.length_b   1.000
_cell.length_c   1.000
_cell.angle_alpha   90.00
_cell.angle_beta   90.00
_cell.angle_gamma   90.00
#
_symmetry.space_group_name_H-M   'P 1'
#
loop_
_entity.id
_entity.type
_entity.pdbx_description
1 polymer ?
#
loop_
_entity_poly.entity_id
_entity_poly.type
_entity_poly.pdbx_seq_one_letter_code
_entity_poly.pdbx_strand_id
1 'polypeptide(L)'
;MKTNTNVLLASAMAVALSLAFEASAQAGPAPMPKFEHEKCYGIAKAGKNDCQTTNSSCAGTSKRNAQGDAWIYVPAGSCDKVVGGSTKPKQS
;
A
#
# COMPACT_ATOMS: atom_id res chain seq x y z
N MET A 1 3.60 -29.56 34.92
CA MET A 1 4.48 -28.42 34.94
C MET A 1 5.05 -28.05 33.62
N LYS A 2 5.68 -29.00 32.99
CA LYS A 2 6.30 -28.72 31.71
C LYS A 2 5.30 -28.39 30.64
N THR A 3 4.12 -28.87 30.74
CA THR A 3 3.08 -28.56 29.74
C THR A 3 2.65 -27.12 29.76
N ASN A 4 2.82 -26.45 30.89
CA ASN A 4 2.40 -25.07 30.97
C ASN A 4 3.23 -24.17 30.08
N THR A 5 4.48 -24.50 29.90
CA THR A 5 5.35 -23.72 29.06
C THR A 5 4.88 -23.73 27.61
N ASN A 6 4.42 -24.89 27.16
CA ASN A 6 3.95 -25.01 25.79
C ASN A 6 2.72 -24.19 25.53
N VAL A 7 1.84 -24.13 26.50
CA VAL A 7 0.61 -23.36 26.37
C VAL A 7 0.92 -21.88 26.24
N LEU A 8 1.87 -21.40 26.99
CA LEU A 8 2.24 -20.00 26.91
C LEU A 8 2.83 -19.62 25.57
N LEU A 9 3.64 -20.50 25.01
CA LEU A 9 4.21 -20.24 23.70
C LEU A 9 3.13 -20.17 22.62
N ALA A 10 2.17 -21.04 22.68
CA ALA A 10 1.09 -21.05 21.71
C ALA A 10 0.30 -19.74 21.74
N SER A 11 0.05 -19.23 22.93
CA SER A 11 -0.67 -17.96 23.05
C SER A 11 0.09 -16.82 22.44
N ALA A 12 1.39 -16.77 22.65
CA ALA A 12 2.21 -15.69 22.12
C ALA A 12 2.18 -15.70 20.59
N MET A 13 2.23 -16.88 20.00
CA MET A 13 2.19 -16.98 18.55
C MET A 13 0.87 -16.52 17.97
N ALA A 14 -0.21 -16.83 18.64
CA ALA A 14 -1.52 -16.42 18.16
C ALA A 14 -1.64 -14.90 18.12
N VAL A 15 -1.11 -14.22 19.12
CA VAL A 15 -1.17 -12.77 19.15
C VAL A 15 -0.37 -12.18 18.00
N ALA A 16 0.80 -12.72 17.75
CA ALA A 16 1.64 -12.20 16.68
C ALA A 16 0.95 -12.35 15.32
N LEU A 17 0.28 -13.46 15.09
CA LEU A 17 -0.42 -13.67 13.84
C LEU A 17 -1.57 -12.71 13.67
N SER A 18 -2.27 -12.40 14.73
CA SER A 18 -3.39 -11.47 14.66
C SER A 18 -2.92 -10.08 14.23
N LEU A 19 -1.83 -9.63 14.78
CA LEU A 19 -1.30 -8.31 14.43
C LEU A 19 -0.89 -8.24 12.97
N ALA A 20 -0.22 -9.26 12.48
CA ALA A 20 0.19 -9.28 11.09
C ALA A 20 -1.01 -9.29 10.16
N PHE A 21 -2.04 -9.99 10.54
CA PHE A 21 -3.23 -10.08 9.74
C PHE A 21 -3.95 -8.74 9.63
N GLU A 22 -4.02 -8.02 10.72
CA GLU A 22 -4.67 -6.72 10.71
C GLU A 22 -3.97 -5.75 9.79
N ALA A 23 -2.65 -5.78 9.76
CA ALA A 23 -1.88 -4.87 8.93
C ALA A 23 -2.18 -5.05 7.46
N SER A 24 -2.55 -6.27 7.04
CA SER A 24 -2.80 -6.53 5.64
C SER A 24 -4.27 -6.39 5.25
N ALA A 25 -5.13 -6.15 6.19
CA ALA A 25 -6.57 -6.08 5.93
C ALA A 25 -7.06 -4.67 5.66
N GLN A 26 -6.17 -3.75 5.45
CA GLN A 26 -6.55 -2.36 5.26
C GLN A 26 -7.25 -2.15 3.93
N ALA A 27 -8.42 -1.54 3.96
CA ALA A 27 -9.16 -1.20 2.77
C ALA A 27 -9.13 0.31 2.56
N GLY A 28 -9.25 0.76 1.30
CA GLY A 28 -9.26 2.16 0.98
C GLY A 28 -7.87 2.69 0.63
N PRO A 29 -7.75 3.99 0.44
CA PRO A 29 -6.47 4.61 0.10
C PRO A 29 -5.48 4.51 1.25
N ALA A 30 -4.20 4.56 0.93
CA ALA A 30 -3.16 4.61 1.95
C ALA A 30 -3.28 5.91 2.75
N PRO A 31 -2.80 5.92 3.99
CA PRO A 31 -2.85 7.14 4.81
C PRO A 31 -2.13 8.30 4.12
N MET A 32 -2.71 9.48 4.22
CA MET A 32 -2.14 10.66 3.62
C MET A 32 -0.87 11.08 4.36
N PRO A 33 0.22 11.35 3.64
CA PRO A 33 1.45 11.81 4.28
C PRO A 33 1.27 13.16 4.96
N LYS A 34 2.12 13.42 5.93
CA LYS A 34 2.07 14.70 6.65
C LYS A 34 2.87 15.79 5.97
N PHE A 35 3.72 15.43 5.01
CA PHE A 35 4.48 16.44 4.27
C PHE A 35 3.67 16.88 3.04
N GLU A 36 4.09 17.98 2.42
CA GLU A 36 3.48 18.44 1.19
C GLU A 36 3.65 17.36 0.12
N HIS A 37 2.56 16.93 -0.48
CA HIS A 37 2.57 15.76 -1.35
C HIS A 37 1.70 15.95 -2.57
N GLU A 38 1.87 15.06 -3.53
CA GLU A 38 1.03 14.97 -4.71
C GLU A 38 0.90 13.51 -5.09
N LYS A 39 -0.07 13.23 -5.95
CA LYS A 39 -0.27 11.90 -6.49
C LYS A 39 0.57 11.75 -7.73
N CYS A 40 1.28 10.64 -7.86
CA CYS A 40 2.08 10.36 -9.03
C CYS A 40 1.62 9.06 -9.65
N TYR A 41 1.09 9.14 -10.85
CA TYR A 41 0.51 8.01 -11.57
C TYR A 41 1.54 7.35 -12.47
N GLY A 42 1.39 6.04 -12.65
CA GLY A 42 2.15 5.30 -13.64
C GLY A 42 3.52 4.82 -13.20
N ILE A 43 3.82 4.88 -11.92
CA ILE A 43 5.16 4.50 -11.43
C ILE A 43 5.15 3.45 -10.34
N ALA A 44 4.00 2.99 -9.91
CA ALA A 44 3.93 2.03 -8.80
C ALA A 44 4.20 0.61 -9.29
N LYS A 45 4.87 -0.17 -8.47
CA LYS A 45 4.96 -1.60 -8.68
C LYS A 45 3.59 -2.23 -8.50
N ALA A 46 3.36 -3.35 -9.16
CA ALA A 46 2.12 -4.09 -8.97
C ALA A 46 1.89 -4.37 -7.49
N GLY A 47 0.70 -4.05 -7.01
CA GLY A 47 0.33 -4.29 -5.62
C GLY A 47 0.91 -3.30 -4.63
N LYS A 48 1.59 -2.25 -5.08
CA LYS A 48 2.23 -1.29 -4.18
C LYS A 48 1.70 0.13 -4.35
N ASN A 49 0.60 0.29 -5.04
CA ASN A 49 -0.01 1.61 -5.21
C ASN A 49 -0.71 2.06 -3.94
N ASP A 50 -0.81 3.37 -3.76
CA ASP A 50 -1.55 3.93 -2.64
C ASP A 50 -3.04 4.00 -2.94
N CYS A 51 -3.39 4.08 -4.24
CA CYS A 51 -4.77 4.00 -4.68
C CYS A 51 -4.79 3.99 -6.21
N GLN A 52 -5.97 3.89 -6.80
CA GLN A 52 -6.13 4.05 -8.24
C GLN A 52 -7.46 4.74 -8.51
N THR A 53 -7.58 5.33 -9.71
CA THR A 53 -8.74 6.15 -10.03
C THR A 53 -9.90 5.37 -10.61
N THR A 54 -9.66 4.20 -11.17
CA THR A 54 -10.73 3.39 -11.76
C THR A 54 -10.90 2.12 -10.97
N ASN A 55 -12.10 1.62 -10.96
CA ASN A 55 -12.47 0.41 -10.24
C ASN A 55 -12.18 0.57 -8.75
N SER A 56 -12.12 -0.47 -8.03
CA SER A 56 -11.97 -0.44 -6.59
C SER A 56 -10.68 0.25 -6.16
N SER A 57 -10.80 1.44 -5.74
CA SER A 57 -9.70 2.33 -5.42
C SER A 57 -9.14 2.07 -4.04
N CYS A 58 -8.35 1.04 -3.92
CA CYS A 58 -7.74 0.70 -2.63
C CYS A 58 -6.23 0.60 -2.76
N ALA A 59 -5.57 0.82 -1.63
CA ALA A 59 -4.12 0.65 -1.58
C ALA A 59 -3.76 -0.81 -1.87
N GLY A 60 -2.72 -1.00 -2.66
CA GLY A 60 -2.24 -2.34 -2.95
C GLY A 60 -3.04 -3.12 -3.97
N THR A 61 -3.87 -2.46 -4.76
CA THR A 61 -4.76 -3.15 -5.70
C THR A 61 -4.30 -3.13 -7.15
N SER A 62 -3.22 -2.45 -7.48
CA SER A 62 -2.74 -2.42 -8.86
C SER A 62 -2.27 -3.80 -9.29
N LYS A 63 -2.50 -4.12 -10.56
CA LYS A 63 -2.27 -5.47 -11.07
C LYS A 63 -0.98 -5.61 -11.85
N ARG A 64 -0.38 -4.51 -12.26
CA ARG A 64 0.86 -4.57 -13.02
C ARG A 64 1.73 -3.38 -12.69
N ASN A 65 3.01 -3.50 -13.01
CA ASN A 65 3.97 -2.41 -12.80
C ASN A 65 3.61 -1.24 -13.69
N ALA A 66 3.74 -0.03 -13.14
CA ALA A 66 3.50 1.20 -13.89
C ALA A 66 2.08 1.31 -14.45
N GLN A 67 1.11 0.73 -13.76
CA GLN A 67 -0.28 0.82 -14.18
C GLN A 67 -0.68 2.31 -14.21
N GLY A 68 -1.23 2.75 -15.34
CA GLY A 68 -1.40 4.18 -15.59
C GLY A 68 -2.37 4.89 -14.68
N ASP A 69 -3.37 4.20 -14.16
CA ASP A 69 -4.36 4.80 -13.27
C ASP A 69 -4.05 4.57 -11.78
N ALA A 70 -2.98 3.88 -11.50
CA ALA A 70 -2.55 3.64 -10.12
C ALA A 70 -1.52 4.69 -9.73
N TRP A 71 -1.61 5.18 -8.50
CA TRP A 71 -0.75 6.26 -8.07
C TRP A 71 -0.19 5.98 -6.68
N ILE A 72 0.89 6.68 -6.38
CA ILE A 72 1.48 6.72 -5.05
C ILE A 72 1.65 8.16 -4.64
N TYR A 73 1.71 8.40 -3.35
CA TYR A 73 2.04 9.72 -2.83
C TYR A 73 3.53 9.97 -2.99
N VAL A 74 3.88 11.14 -3.47
CA VAL A 74 5.28 11.59 -3.54
C VAL A 74 5.34 13.00 -3.01
N PRO A 75 6.53 13.47 -2.61
CA PRO A 75 6.66 14.88 -2.22
C PRO A 75 6.23 15.81 -3.35
N ALA A 76 5.59 16.90 -3.01
CA ALA A 76 5.09 17.85 -4.02
C ALA A 76 6.20 18.28 -4.95
N GLY A 77 5.91 18.26 -6.25
CA GLY A 77 6.89 18.61 -7.27
C GLY A 77 7.81 17.47 -7.70
N SER A 78 7.73 16.32 -7.06
CA SER A 78 8.63 15.20 -7.36
C SER A 78 8.19 14.39 -8.57
N CYS A 79 6.89 14.29 -8.80
CA CYS A 79 6.38 13.42 -9.85
C CYS A 79 6.93 13.81 -11.23
N ASP A 80 7.13 15.08 -11.43
CA ASP A 80 7.65 15.61 -12.66
C ASP A 80 9.08 15.16 -12.94
N LYS A 81 9.76 14.72 -11.91
CA LYS A 81 11.17 14.28 -12.02
C LYS A 81 11.29 12.78 -12.18
N VAL A 82 10.19 12.06 -12.19
CA VAL A 82 10.20 10.60 -12.26
C VAL A 82 9.84 10.18 -13.67
N VAL A 83 10.68 9.34 -14.25
CA VAL A 83 10.42 8.83 -15.60
C VAL A 83 9.10 8.06 -15.59
N GLY A 84 8.22 8.42 -16.50
CA GLY A 84 6.91 7.79 -16.59
C GLY A 84 5.87 8.32 -15.63
N GLY A 85 6.25 9.21 -14.72
CA GLY A 85 5.33 9.77 -13.76
C GLY A 85 4.41 10.80 -14.36
N SER A 86 3.20 10.90 -13.81
CA SER A 86 2.21 11.88 -14.26
C SER A 86 1.35 12.27 -13.08
N THR A 87 1.03 13.55 -12.99
CA THR A 87 0.11 14.00 -11.94
C THR A 87 -1.34 13.76 -12.31
N LYS A 88 -1.58 13.21 -13.48
CA LYS A 88 -2.93 12.85 -13.94
C LYS A 88 -2.95 11.38 -14.35
N PRO A 89 -4.11 10.72 -14.25
CA PRO A 89 -4.21 9.33 -14.68
C PRO A 89 -3.80 9.17 -16.14
N LYS A 90 -3.13 8.07 -16.42
CA LYS A 90 -2.71 7.71 -17.77
C LYS A 90 -3.44 6.45 -18.18
N GLN A 91 -3.55 6.25 -19.48
CA GLN A 91 -4.06 4.98 -19.97
C GLN A 91 -3.05 3.90 -19.68
N SER A 92 -3.52 2.77 -19.22
CA SER A 92 -2.62 1.68 -18.87
C SER A 92 -2.69 0.54 -19.86
#